data_ac887b3709a24bb434d04f73905cf697
#
_entry.id   ac887b3709a24bb434d04f73905cf697
#
_cell.length_a   1.000
_cell.length_b   1.000
_cell.length_c   1.000
_cell.angle_alpha   90.00
_cell.angle_beta   90.00
_cell.angle_gamma   90.00
#
_symmetry.space_group_name_H-M   'P 1'
#
loop_
_entity.id
_entity.type
_entity.pdbx_description
1 polymer ?
#
loop_
_entity_poly.entity_id
_entity_poly.type
_entity_poly.pdbx_seq_one_letter_code
_entity_poly.pdbx_strand_id
1 'polypeptide(L)'
;MAHNGKLENYLKGLRDGMGIGIAYTPFGITIGLISKNFGMKLFTAIVMSFGLYAGSAQTAFLKMVYELKSTPVEIIVSIFVINLRYTLLNIIMFRQISNKTTLFEKILMGIGLTDESVAYLTIRKATNAWYVIGVNTMPYILFGVGTIAGSLFGNLIPEVFAASLNFMLYATFLSLLVSSLTSNFKYAEVVITAIGLKLLFMFTPVLKDISKGWTLIIIMITASSLYALRHYKEESEKETVENE
;
A
#
# COMPACT_ATOMS: atom_id res chain seq x y z
N MET A 1 29.15 6.55 -22.75
CA MET A 1 27.78 6.85 -23.25
C MET A 1 26.65 6.13 -22.46
N ALA A 2 26.78 4.90 -22.02
CA ALA A 2 25.72 4.19 -21.26
C ALA A 2 25.41 4.79 -19.86
N HIS A 3 26.36 5.45 -19.22
CA HIS A 3 26.18 6.01 -17.87
C HIS A 3 25.35 7.29 -17.87
N ASN A 4 25.47 8.14 -18.91
CA ASN A 4 24.66 9.35 -19.05
C ASN A 4 23.17 9.05 -19.23
N GLY A 5 22.84 7.96 -19.94
CA GLY A 5 21.44 7.58 -20.14
C GLY A 5 20.73 7.04 -18.88
N LYS A 6 21.48 6.45 -17.93
CA LYS A 6 20.90 5.98 -16.64
C LYS A 6 20.54 7.17 -15.75
N LEU A 7 21.45 8.12 -15.61
CA LEU A 7 21.23 9.33 -14.81
C LEU A 7 20.11 10.20 -15.38
N GLU A 8 20.08 10.37 -16.71
CA GLU A 8 19.02 11.14 -17.38
C GLU A 8 17.64 10.54 -17.14
N ASN A 9 17.50 9.22 -17.30
CA ASN A 9 16.25 8.52 -17.02
C ASN A 9 15.84 8.61 -15.54
N TYR A 10 16.79 8.47 -14.63
CA TYR A 10 16.54 8.63 -13.20
C TYR A 10 16.04 10.03 -12.86
N LEU A 11 16.71 11.08 -13.33
CA LEU A 11 16.32 12.48 -13.08
C LEU A 11 14.95 12.80 -13.68
N LYS A 12 14.66 12.28 -14.88
CA LYS A 12 13.34 12.39 -15.49
C LYS A 12 12.28 11.72 -14.64
N GLY A 13 12.54 10.47 -14.18
CA GLY A 13 11.66 9.75 -13.28
C GLY A 13 11.42 10.50 -11.97
N LEU A 14 12.47 11.05 -11.37
CA LEU A 14 12.40 11.83 -10.14
C LEU A 14 11.47 13.04 -10.27
N ARG A 15 11.58 13.77 -11.41
CA ARG A 15 10.69 14.90 -11.72
C ARG A 15 9.24 14.44 -11.90
N ASP A 16 9.03 13.38 -12.64
CA ASP A 16 7.70 12.87 -12.95
C ASP A 16 7.02 12.25 -11.69
N GLY A 17 7.80 11.69 -10.76
CA GLY A 17 7.34 11.16 -9.48
C GLY A 17 7.02 12.21 -8.42
N MET A 18 7.35 13.49 -8.64
CA MET A 18 7.14 14.57 -7.67
C MET A 18 5.66 14.72 -7.27
N GLY A 19 4.75 14.64 -8.23
CA GLY A 19 3.31 14.74 -7.96
C GLY A 19 2.81 13.66 -7.01
N ILE A 20 3.26 12.39 -7.23
CA ILE A 20 2.94 11.27 -6.34
C ILE A 20 3.56 11.52 -4.96
N GLY A 21 4.81 12.00 -4.90
CA GLY A 21 5.52 12.31 -3.66
C GLY A 21 4.81 13.38 -2.82
N ILE A 22 4.35 14.46 -3.44
CA ILE A 22 3.58 15.50 -2.76
C ILE A 22 2.29 14.92 -2.18
N ALA A 23 1.59 14.06 -2.91
CA ALA A 23 0.37 13.40 -2.43
C ALA A 23 0.64 12.44 -1.25
N TYR A 24 1.84 11.85 -1.17
CA TYR A 24 2.26 10.95 -0.08
C TYR A 24 2.70 11.68 1.19
N THR A 25 3.07 12.96 1.09
CA THR A 25 3.54 13.74 2.25
C THR A 25 2.52 13.82 3.39
N PRO A 26 1.25 14.18 3.16
CA PRO A 26 0.24 14.21 4.22
C PRO A 26 0.01 12.83 4.84
N PHE A 27 0.10 11.77 4.04
CA PHE A 27 -0.02 10.41 4.55
C PHE A 27 1.15 10.06 5.49
N GLY A 28 2.38 10.40 5.11
CA GLY A 28 3.55 10.28 5.98
C GLY A 28 3.37 11.06 7.29
N ILE A 29 2.93 12.32 7.23
CA ILE A 29 2.66 13.15 8.41
C ILE A 29 1.64 12.45 9.34
N THR A 30 0.59 11.87 8.77
CA THR A 30 -0.43 11.14 9.55
C THR A 30 0.17 9.94 10.27
N ILE A 31 1.01 9.14 9.59
CA ILE A 31 1.71 8.00 10.21
C ILE A 31 2.61 8.48 11.36
N GLY A 32 3.35 9.57 11.16
CA GLY A 32 4.20 10.16 12.19
C GLY A 32 3.40 10.64 13.40
N LEU A 33 2.27 11.31 13.16
CA LEU A 33 1.36 11.79 14.20
C LEU A 33 0.76 10.62 15.02
N ILE A 34 0.25 9.60 14.34
CA ILE A 34 -0.31 8.41 15.00
C ILE A 34 0.77 7.69 15.81
N SER A 35 1.97 7.52 15.26
CA SER A 35 3.10 6.90 15.96
C SER A 35 3.44 7.66 17.25
N LYS A 36 3.45 8.99 17.19
CA LYS A 36 3.69 9.84 18.36
C LYS A 36 2.58 9.73 19.40
N ASN A 37 1.32 9.78 18.97
CA ASN A 37 0.16 9.67 19.86
C ASN A 37 0.14 8.33 20.62
N PHE A 38 0.65 7.27 20.01
CA PHE A 38 0.83 5.97 20.64
C PHE A 38 2.11 5.85 21.49
N GLY A 39 2.90 6.92 21.63
CA GLY A 39 4.12 6.93 22.43
C GLY A 39 5.31 6.22 21.76
N MET A 40 5.27 5.99 20.45
CA MET A 40 6.39 5.40 19.73
C MET A 40 7.58 6.36 19.68
N LYS A 41 8.79 5.84 19.92
CA LYS A 41 10.03 6.62 19.79
C LYS A 41 10.23 7.07 18.35
N LEU A 42 10.70 8.29 18.16
CA LEU A 42 10.99 8.86 16.81
C LEU A 42 11.84 7.93 15.96
N PHE A 43 12.90 7.38 16.52
CA PHE A 43 13.78 6.45 15.81
C PHE A 43 13.02 5.22 15.27
N THR A 44 12.12 4.65 16.07
CA THR A 44 11.30 3.50 15.65
C THR A 44 10.34 3.88 14.53
N ALA A 45 9.72 5.06 14.61
CA ALA A 45 8.84 5.56 13.54
C ALA A 45 9.62 5.78 12.22
N ILE A 46 10.85 6.31 12.30
CA ILE A 46 11.73 6.48 11.13
C ILE A 46 12.09 5.13 10.52
N VAL A 47 12.58 4.19 11.33
CA VAL A 47 12.95 2.85 10.85
C VAL A 47 11.75 2.13 10.26
N MET A 48 10.58 2.23 10.86
CA MET A 48 9.34 1.66 10.34
C MET A 48 8.98 2.29 8.98
N SER A 49 9.08 3.61 8.85
CA SER A 49 8.67 4.32 7.65
C SER A 49 9.60 4.07 6.46
N PHE A 50 10.91 4.19 6.67
CA PHE A 50 11.90 3.94 5.61
C PHE A 50 12.17 2.45 5.37
N GLY A 51 12.03 1.60 6.39
CA GLY A 51 12.27 0.16 6.25
C GLY A 51 11.11 -0.59 5.61
N LEU A 52 9.87 -0.22 5.90
CA LEU A 52 8.69 -0.92 5.37
C LEU A 52 8.07 -0.22 4.17
N TYR A 53 8.03 1.11 4.18
CA TYR A 53 7.39 1.94 3.15
C TYR A 53 6.03 1.38 2.70
N ALA A 54 5.19 1.00 3.65
CA ALA A 54 3.92 0.32 3.42
C ALA A 54 2.83 0.95 4.28
N GLY A 55 2.36 2.15 3.92
CA GLY A 55 1.48 2.98 4.72
C GLY A 55 0.26 2.25 5.31
N SER A 56 -0.43 1.41 4.51
CA SER A 56 -1.56 0.59 5.00
C SER A 56 -1.13 -0.43 6.05
N ALA A 57 0.00 -1.13 5.83
CA ALA A 57 0.53 -2.10 6.77
C ALA A 57 1.02 -1.42 8.05
N GLN A 58 1.65 -0.25 7.96
CA GLN A 58 2.08 0.56 9.11
C GLN A 58 0.88 1.02 9.93
N THR A 59 -0.18 1.51 9.29
CA THR A 59 -1.42 1.89 9.99
C THR A 59 -2.06 0.69 10.68
N ALA A 60 -2.15 -0.45 10.00
CA ALA A 60 -2.67 -1.69 10.57
C ALA A 60 -1.82 -2.13 11.77
N PHE A 61 -0.49 -2.12 11.64
CA PHE A 61 0.45 -2.44 12.72
C PHE A 61 0.21 -1.56 13.95
N LEU A 62 0.18 -0.24 13.77
CA LEU A 62 -0.03 0.71 14.87
C LEU A 62 -1.37 0.45 15.59
N LYS A 63 -2.45 0.27 14.84
CA LYS A 63 -3.76 -0.05 15.41
C LYS A 63 -3.77 -1.39 16.14
N MET A 64 -3.20 -2.43 15.53
CA MET A 64 -3.16 -3.78 16.13
C MET A 64 -2.37 -3.80 17.44
N VAL A 65 -1.24 -3.11 17.50
CA VAL A 65 -0.40 -3.05 18.71
C VAL A 65 -1.04 -2.19 19.80
N TYR A 66 -1.46 -0.98 19.46
CA TYR A 66 -1.81 0.02 20.47
C TYR A 66 -3.29 0.06 20.82
N GLU A 67 -4.18 -0.12 19.84
CA GLU A 67 -5.63 -0.09 20.07
C GLU A 67 -6.22 -1.48 20.33
N LEU A 68 -5.90 -2.46 19.45
CA LEU A 68 -6.51 -3.78 19.51
C LEU A 68 -5.81 -4.73 20.48
N LYS A 69 -4.58 -4.42 20.90
CA LYS A 69 -3.75 -5.29 21.74
C LYS A 69 -3.62 -6.71 21.17
N SER A 70 -3.48 -6.79 19.87
CA SER A 70 -3.40 -8.06 19.14
C SER A 70 -2.14 -8.85 19.51
N THR A 71 -2.21 -10.17 19.39
CA THR A 71 -1.05 -11.03 19.63
C THR A 71 0.02 -10.85 18.51
N PRO A 72 1.30 -11.13 18.80
CA PRO A 72 2.36 -11.04 17.78
C PRO A 72 2.06 -11.86 16.52
N VAL A 73 1.45 -13.04 16.66
CA VAL A 73 1.09 -13.90 15.51
C VAL A 73 0.03 -13.23 14.64
N GLU A 74 -1.02 -12.65 15.23
CA GLU A 74 -2.05 -11.92 14.49
C GLU A 74 -1.45 -10.73 13.73
N ILE A 75 -0.52 -9.99 14.35
CA ILE A 75 0.14 -8.85 13.72
C ILE A 75 0.95 -9.33 12.51
N ILE A 76 1.81 -10.34 12.68
CA ILE A 76 2.66 -10.86 11.60
C ILE A 76 1.82 -11.36 10.43
N VAL A 77 0.80 -12.18 10.70
CA VAL A 77 -0.05 -12.72 9.64
C VAL A 77 -0.84 -11.62 8.94
N SER A 78 -1.41 -10.67 9.68
CA SER A 78 -2.15 -9.54 9.08
C SER A 78 -1.27 -8.69 8.18
N ILE A 79 -0.07 -8.32 8.66
CA ILE A 79 0.88 -7.51 7.88
C ILE A 79 1.36 -8.27 6.65
N PHE A 80 1.62 -9.57 6.76
CA PHE A 80 1.97 -10.41 5.63
C PHE A 80 0.86 -10.40 4.56
N VAL A 81 -0.39 -10.65 4.97
CA VAL A 81 -1.54 -10.68 4.03
C VAL A 81 -1.75 -9.32 3.36
N ILE A 82 -1.69 -8.22 4.13
CA ILE A 82 -1.82 -6.87 3.57
C ILE A 82 -0.72 -6.59 2.53
N ASN A 83 0.49 -7.08 2.76
CA ASN A 83 1.65 -6.82 1.90
C ASN A 83 1.76 -7.79 0.70
N LEU A 84 0.94 -8.85 0.60
CA LEU A 84 0.90 -9.71 -0.60
C LEU A 84 0.65 -8.93 -1.89
N ARG A 85 -0.07 -7.81 -1.82
CA ARG A 85 -0.29 -6.91 -2.96
C ARG A 85 1.02 -6.41 -3.60
N TYR A 86 2.07 -6.17 -2.79
CA TYR A 86 3.36 -5.74 -3.35
C TYR A 86 4.01 -6.80 -4.24
N THR A 87 3.75 -8.08 -3.97
CA THR A 87 4.18 -9.17 -4.86
C THR A 87 3.54 -9.02 -6.24
N LEU A 88 2.22 -8.74 -6.28
CA LEU A 88 1.50 -8.54 -7.54
C LEU A 88 2.00 -7.28 -8.27
N LEU A 89 2.20 -6.16 -7.56
CA LEU A 89 2.73 -4.93 -8.16
C LEU A 89 4.12 -5.15 -8.77
N ASN A 90 4.98 -5.91 -8.09
CA ASN A 90 6.30 -6.26 -8.61
C ASN A 90 6.20 -7.16 -9.85
N ILE A 91 5.31 -8.15 -9.87
CA ILE A 91 5.10 -9.03 -11.03
C ILE A 91 4.67 -8.20 -12.25
N ILE A 92 3.68 -7.29 -12.08
CA ILE A 92 3.21 -6.41 -13.16
C ILE A 92 4.37 -5.58 -13.71
N MET A 93 5.15 -4.92 -12.85
CA MET A 93 6.26 -4.10 -13.30
C MET A 93 7.38 -4.92 -13.94
N PHE A 94 7.72 -6.09 -13.41
CA PHE A 94 8.78 -6.93 -13.97
C PHE A 94 8.43 -7.52 -15.34
N ARG A 95 7.15 -7.75 -15.62
CA ARG A 95 6.69 -8.13 -16.97
C ARG A 95 6.82 -6.98 -17.99
N GLN A 96 6.67 -5.73 -17.53
CA GLN A 96 6.71 -4.55 -18.40
C GLN A 96 8.15 -4.06 -18.68
N ILE A 97 9.08 -4.33 -17.78
CA ILE A 97 10.46 -3.85 -17.84
C ILE A 97 11.29 -4.69 -18.83
N SER A 98 12.30 -4.03 -19.42
CA SER A 98 13.26 -4.66 -20.32
C SER A 98 13.94 -5.88 -19.72
N ASN A 99 14.04 -6.97 -20.46
CA ASN A 99 14.74 -8.20 -20.07
C ASN A 99 16.23 -7.99 -19.75
N LYS A 100 16.83 -6.85 -20.15
CA LYS A 100 18.23 -6.49 -19.87
C LYS A 100 18.42 -5.90 -18.46
N THR A 101 17.35 -5.76 -17.66
CA THR A 101 17.40 -5.20 -16.31
C THR A 101 18.08 -6.16 -15.36
N THR A 102 19.10 -5.67 -14.63
CA THR A 102 19.86 -6.47 -13.66
C THR A 102 19.01 -6.76 -12.40
N LEU A 103 19.39 -7.82 -11.67
CA LEU A 103 18.73 -8.16 -10.39
C LEU A 103 18.78 -6.99 -9.39
N PHE A 104 19.90 -6.30 -9.32
CA PHE A 104 20.05 -5.13 -8.44
C PHE A 104 19.07 -4.01 -8.79
N GLU A 105 18.91 -3.69 -10.07
CA GLU A 105 17.94 -2.71 -10.54
C GLU A 105 16.51 -3.15 -10.23
N LYS A 106 16.18 -4.44 -10.34
CA LYS A 106 14.87 -5.00 -9.99
C LYS A 106 14.58 -4.86 -8.47
N ILE A 107 15.57 -5.11 -7.63
CA ILE A 107 15.44 -4.94 -6.18
C ILE A 107 15.17 -3.47 -5.84
N LEU A 108 15.98 -2.55 -6.38
CA LEU A 108 15.79 -1.11 -6.14
C LEU A 108 14.42 -0.60 -6.61
N MET A 109 13.95 -1.09 -7.77
CA MET A 109 12.61 -0.77 -8.24
C MET A 109 11.54 -1.25 -7.26
N GLY A 110 11.66 -2.52 -6.84
CA GLY A 110 10.63 -3.19 -6.03
C GLY A 110 10.41 -2.55 -4.66
N ILE A 111 11.46 -1.98 -4.06
CA ILE A 111 11.39 -1.32 -2.74
C ILE A 111 10.42 -0.12 -2.75
N GLY A 112 10.37 0.63 -3.84
CA GLY A 112 9.60 1.87 -3.91
C GLY A 112 8.24 1.76 -4.61
N LEU A 113 7.84 0.58 -5.10
CA LEU A 113 6.57 0.42 -5.82
C LEU A 113 5.36 0.61 -4.91
N THR A 114 4.41 1.41 -5.40
CA THR A 114 3.10 1.62 -4.80
C THR A 114 2.00 1.46 -5.85
N ASP A 115 0.76 1.34 -5.42
CA ASP A 115 -0.37 1.19 -6.34
C ASP A 115 -0.42 2.36 -7.34
N GLU A 116 -0.23 3.59 -6.86
CA GLU A 116 -0.25 4.81 -7.66
C GLU A 116 0.94 4.89 -8.62
N SER A 117 2.14 4.51 -8.16
CA SER A 117 3.31 4.52 -9.01
C SER A 117 3.22 3.47 -10.11
N VAL A 118 2.73 2.26 -9.80
CA VAL A 118 2.52 1.19 -10.79
C VAL A 118 1.45 1.61 -11.80
N ALA A 119 0.32 2.17 -11.36
CA ALA A 119 -0.70 2.68 -12.27
C ALA A 119 -0.14 3.75 -13.22
N TYR A 120 0.59 4.74 -12.69
CA TYR A 120 1.24 5.78 -13.49
C TYR A 120 2.23 5.20 -14.51
N LEU A 121 3.12 4.31 -14.05
CA LEU A 121 4.17 3.70 -14.87
C LEU A 121 3.58 2.78 -15.96
N THR A 122 2.47 2.10 -15.67
CA THR A 122 1.77 1.25 -16.64
C THR A 122 1.12 2.08 -17.74
N ILE A 123 0.43 3.18 -17.39
CA ILE A 123 -0.14 4.12 -18.37
C ILE A 123 0.96 4.70 -19.27
N ARG A 124 2.12 5.02 -18.70
CA ARG A 124 3.30 5.53 -19.42
C ARG A 124 4.05 4.47 -20.21
N LYS A 125 3.68 3.19 -20.08
CA LYS A 125 4.39 2.04 -20.68
C LYS A 125 5.90 2.10 -20.39
N ALA A 126 6.26 2.36 -19.13
CA ALA A 126 7.65 2.54 -18.71
C ALA A 126 8.41 1.22 -18.80
N THR A 127 9.46 1.17 -19.60
CA THR A 127 10.31 -0.03 -19.83
C THR A 127 11.72 0.11 -19.24
N ASN A 128 12.10 1.30 -18.77
CA ASN A 128 13.42 1.59 -18.25
C ASN A 128 13.45 1.55 -16.73
N ALA A 129 14.29 0.67 -16.16
CA ALA A 129 14.41 0.49 -14.71
C ALA A 129 14.80 1.76 -13.96
N TRP A 130 15.75 2.55 -14.48
CA TRP A 130 16.20 3.78 -13.84
C TRP A 130 15.13 4.87 -13.83
N TYR A 131 14.29 4.91 -14.84
CA TYR A 131 13.12 5.79 -14.83
C TYR A 131 12.13 5.39 -13.74
N VAL A 132 11.85 4.09 -13.59
CA VAL A 132 10.96 3.56 -12.53
C VAL A 132 11.53 3.86 -11.14
N ILE A 133 12.83 3.62 -10.92
CA ILE A 133 13.51 3.95 -9.66
C ILE A 133 13.37 5.45 -9.36
N GLY A 134 13.57 6.31 -10.37
CA GLY A 134 13.40 7.75 -10.22
C GLY A 134 11.99 8.15 -9.79
N VAL A 135 10.95 7.61 -10.46
CA VAL A 135 9.54 7.89 -10.12
C VAL A 135 9.23 7.48 -8.67
N ASN A 136 9.75 6.35 -8.21
CA ASN A 136 9.50 5.83 -6.86
C ASN A 136 10.30 6.57 -5.77
N THR A 137 11.41 7.22 -6.11
CA THR A 137 12.29 7.88 -5.14
C THR A 137 11.61 9.05 -4.43
N MET A 138 10.86 9.89 -5.15
CA MET A 138 10.19 11.05 -4.54
C MET A 138 9.10 10.67 -3.54
N PRO A 139 8.15 9.78 -3.87
CA PRO A 139 7.17 9.33 -2.89
C PRO A 139 7.80 8.69 -1.66
N TYR A 140 8.84 7.88 -1.85
CA TYR A 140 9.57 7.24 -0.77
C TYR A 140 10.20 8.25 0.21
N ILE A 141 10.92 9.24 -0.33
CA ILE A 141 11.58 10.27 0.49
C ILE A 141 10.53 11.16 1.18
N LEU A 142 9.55 11.66 0.43
CA LEU A 142 8.57 12.61 0.96
C LEU A 142 7.63 11.95 1.98
N PHE A 143 7.33 10.67 1.84
CA PHE A 143 6.61 9.91 2.86
C PHE A 143 7.43 9.79 4.15
N GLY A 144 8.71 9.43 4.07
CA GLY A 144 9.60 9.34 5.22
C GLY A 144 9.82 10.69 5.91
N VAL A 145 10.05 11.76 5.14
CA VAL A 145 10.17 13.14 5.65
C VAL A 145 8.86 13.57 6.32
N GLY A 146 7.71 13.24 5.72
CA GLY A 146 6.40 13.46 6.32
C GLY A 146 6.26 12.76 7.67
N THR A 147 6.69 11.49 7.77
CA THR A 147 6.66 10.74 9.04
C THR A 147 7.54 11.40 10.11
N ILE A 148 8.72 11.87 9.76
CA ILE A 148 9.59 12.61 10.67
C ILE A 148 8.89 13.88 11.15
N ALA A 149 8.35 14.67 10.21
CA ALA A 149 7.65 15.91 10.53
C ALA A 149 6.45 15.67 11.44
N GLY A 150 5.60 14.68 11.15
CA GLY A 150 4.46 14.31 11.98
C GLY A 150 4.87 13.84 13.38
N SER A 151 5.94 13.06 13.48
CA SER A 151 6.46 12.58 14.76
C SER A 151 7.08 13.69 15.62
N LEU A 152 7.77 14.66 15.02
CA LEU A 152 8.41 15.77 15.73
C LEU A 152 7.39 16.85 16.10
N PHE A 153 6.63 17.31 15.12
CA PHE A 153 5.78 18.50 15.24
C PHE A 153 4.31 18.18 15.49
N GLY A 154 3.95 16.91 15.66
CA GLY A 154 2.55 16.49 15.88
C GLY A 154 1.83 17.24 17.01
N ASN A 155 2.54 17.63 18.09
CA ASN A 155 1.95 18.41 19.17
C ASN A 155 1.65 19.87 18.80
N LEU A 156 2.27 20.38 17.73
CA LEU A 156 2.04 21.73 17.22
C LEU A 156 0.91 21.77 16.19
N ILE A 157 0.45 20.61 15.75
CA ILE A 157 -0.65 20.50 14.78
C ILE A 157 -1.96 20.69 15.55
N PRO A 158 -2.76 21.74 15.25
CA PRO A 158 -4.06 21.93 15.88
C PRO A 158 -4.97 20.70 15.68
N GLU A 159 -5.82 20.38 16.64
CA GLU A 159 -6.70 19.20 16.62
C GLU A 159 -7.54 19.10 15.34
N VAL A 160 -7.99 20.24 14.80
CA VAL A 160 -8.75 20.30 13.55
C VAL A 160 -7.93 19.77 12.37
N PHE A 161 -6.64 20.14 12.29
CA PHE A 161 -5.75 19.63 11.24
C PHE A 161 -5.39 18.16 11.46
N ALA A 162 -5.18 17.74 12.71
CA ALA A 162 -4.93 16.34 13.05
C ALA A 162 -6.13 15.45 12.65
N ALA A 163 -7.35 15.90 12.91
CA ALA A 163 -8.56 15.23 12.48
C ALA A 163 -8.67 15.16 10.93
N SER A 164 -8.32 16.25 10.25
CA SER A 164 -8.31 16.30 8.78
C SER A 164 -7.28 15.35 8.16
N LEU A 165 -6.08 15.27 8.75
CA LEU A 165 -5.04 14.33 8.31
C LEU A 165 -5.48 12.86 8.53
N ASN A 166 -6.11 12.55 9.67
CA ASN A 166 -6.67 11.22 9.91
C ASN A 166 -7.79 10.89 8.89
N PHE A 167 -8.66 11.86 8.59
CA PHE A 167 -9.69 11.68 7.58
C PHE A 167 -9.09 11.43 6.19
N MET A 168 -8.01 12.13 5.83
CA MET A 168 -7.31 11.94 4.55
C MET A 168 -6.83 10.49 4.36
N LEU A 169 -6.37 9.82 5.43
CA LEU A 169 -5.99 8.42 5.40
C LEU A 169 -7.18 7.52 4.98
N TYR A 170 -8.36 7.73 5.59
CA TYR A 170 -9.56 6.99 5.19
C TYR A 170 -10.02 7.35 3.78
N ALA A 171 -9.92 8.63 3.40
CA ALA A 171 -10.25 9.10 2.05
C ALA A 171 -9.35 8.45 0.99
N THR A 172 -8.05 8.27 1.28
CA THR A 172 -7.12 7.57 0.39
C THR A 172 -7.55 6.11 0.19
N PHE A 173 -7.86 5.37 1.25
CA PHE A 173 -8.35 4.00 1.12
C PHE A 173 -9.69 3.92 0.38
N LEU A 174 -10.59 4.86 0.65
CA LEU A 174 -11.86 4.94 -0.08
C LEU A 174 -11.64 5.24 -1.57
N SER A 175 -10.71 6.13 -1.90
CA SER A 175 -10.34 6.43 -3.28
C SER A 175 -9.80 5.20 -4.01
N LEU A 176 -8.93 4.41 -3.38
CA LEU A 176 -8.43 3.14 -3.93
C LEU A 176 -9.56 2.14 -4.15
N LEU A 177 -10.49 2.03 -3.21
CA LEU A 177 -11.66 1.16 -3.33
C LEU A 177 -12.55 1.60 -4.50
N VAL A 178 -12.89 2.89 -4.59
CA VAL A 178 -13.70 3.44 -5.68
C VAL A 178 -13.01 3.26 -7.03
N SER A 179 -11.70 3.52 -7.10
CA SER A 179 -10.91 3.30 -8.33
C SER A 179 -10.95 1.83 -8.78
N SER A 180 -10.86 0.90 -7.85
CA SER A 180 -10.98 -0.54 -8.16
C SER A 180 -12.38 -0.88 -8.68
N LEU A 181 -13.43 -0.36 -8.06
CA LEU A 181 -14.82 -0.59 -8.47
C LEU A 181 -15.14 0.03 -9.83
N THR A 182 -14.59 1.21 -10.14
CA THR A 182 -14.77 1.86 -11.45
C THR A 182 -14.01 1.14 -12.56
N SER A 183 -12.88 0.51 -12.23
CA SER A 183 -12.11 -0.30 -13.18
C SER A 183 -12.84 -1.60 -13.54
N ASN A 184 -13.41 -2.29 -12.56
CA ASN A 184 -14.22 -3.49 -12.78
C ASN A 184 -15.27 -3.62 -11.67
N PHE A 185 -16.54 -3.39 -12.03
CA PHE A 185 -17.65 -3.47 -11.08
C PHE A 185 -17.83 -4.86 -10.45
N LYS A 186 -17.28 -5.93 -11.04
CA LYS A 186 -17.27 -7.26 -10.42
C LYS A 186 -16.58 -7.28 -9.05
N TYR A 187 -15.64 -6.38 -8.79
CA TYR A 187 -15.00 -6.25 -7.47
C TYR A 187 -15.96 -5.78 -6.37
N ALA A 188 -17.15 -5.26 -6.73
CA ALA A 188 -18.20 -4.98 -5.75
C ALA A 188 -18.63 -6.24 -4.98
N GLU A 189 -18.53 -7.42 -5.60
CA GLU A 189 -18.80 -8.70 -4.94
C GLU A 189 -17.86 -8.94 -3.75
N VAL A 190 -16.57 -8.65 -3.90
CA VAL A 190 -15.58 -8.76 -2.80
C VAL A 190 -15.95 -7.82 -1.66
N VAL A 191 -16.33 -6.58 -2.00
CA VAL A 191 -16.69 -5.57 -1.00
C VAL A 191 -17.95 -5.96 -0.24
N ILE A 192 -19.00 -6.38 -0.95
CA ILE A 192 -20.26 -6.83 -0.34
C ILE A 192 -20.03 -8.07 0.53
N THR A 193 -19.24 -9.03 0.05
CA THR A 193 -18.87 -10.22 0.81
C THR A 193 -18.11 -9.86 2.09
N ALA A 194 -17.13 -8.96 2.01
CA ALA A 194 -16.37 -8.52 3.17
C ALA A 194 -17.25 -7.79 4.19
N ILE A 195 -18.18 -6.92 3.73
CA ILE A 195 -19.14 -6.24 4.61
C ILE A 195 -20.08 -7.26 5.26
N GLY A 196 -20.63 -8.20 4.48
CA GLY A 196 -21.50 -9.25 4.99
C GLY A 196 -20.82 -10.12 6.05
N LEU A 197 -19.58 -10.55 5.80
CA LEU A 197 -18.77 -11.28 6.77
C LEU A 197 -18.53 -10.44 8.03
N LYS A 198 -18.19 -9.14 7.88
CA LYS A 198 -17.98 -8.26 9.02
C LYS A 198 -19.23 -8.13 9.88
N LEU A 199 -20.40 -7.98 9.27
CA LEU A 199 -21.68 -7.94 9.98
C LEU A 199 -21.98 -9.28 10.67
N LEU A 200 -21.69 -10.41 10.00
CA LEU A 200 -21.84 -11.75 10.59
C LEU A 200 -20.99 -11.87 11.87
N PHE A 201 -19.72 -11.49 11.82
CA PHE A 201 -18.85 -11.49 13.01
C PHE A 201 -19.35 -10.53 14.11
N MET A 202 -19.99 -9.43 13.74
CA MET A 202 -20.49 -8.43 14.69
C MET A 202 -21.75 -8.90 15.42
N PHE A 203 -22.67 -9.58 14.72
CA PHE A 203 -23.97 -9.95 15.25
C PHE A 203 -24.04 -11.38 15.80
N THR A 204 -23.09 -12.27 15.43
CA THR A 204 -23.10 -13.66 15.91
C THR A 204 -22.38 -13.75 17.28
N PRO A 205 -23.06 -14.19 18.36
CA PRO A 205 -22.47 -14.25 19.69
C PRO A 205 -21.18 -15.07 19.76
N VAL A 206 -21.14 -16.23 19.09
CA VAL A 206 -19.99 -17.15 19.09
C VAL A 206 -18.76 -16.54 18.39
N LEU A 207 -18.98 -15.68 17.38
CA LEU A 207 -17.89 -15.07 16.59
C LEU A 207 -17.37 -13.77 17.23
N LYS A 208 -18.12 -13.18 18.16
CA LYS A 208 -17.69 -11.97 18.88
C LYS A 208 -16.44 -12.18 19.74
N ASP A 209 -16.22 -13.40 20.22
CA ASP A 209 -15.09 -13.74 21.07
C ASP A 209 -13.79 -13.92 20.26
N ILE A 210 -13.88 -13.95 18.93
CA ILE A 210 -12.71 -13.95 18.07
C ILE A 210 -12.07 -12.57 18.08
N SER A 211 -10.76 -12.52 18.33
CA SER A 211 -10.03 -11.26 18.35
C SER A 211 -10.20 -10.48 17.03
N LYS A 212 -10.17 -9.14 17.13
CA LYS A 212 -10.36 -8.26 15.99
C LYS A 212 -9.27 -8.46 14.91
N GLY A 213 -8.08 -8.90 15.32
CA GLY A 213 -6.99 -9.24 14.38
C GLY A 213 -7.33 -10.46 13.55
N TRP A 214 -7.74 -11.57 14.17
CA TRP A 214 -8.18 -12.76 13.44
C TRP A 214 -9.41 -12.51 12.58
N THR A 215 -10.38 -11.74 13.07
CA THR A 215 -11.56 -11.33 12.29
C THR A 215 -11.15 -10.67 10.97
N LEU A 216 -10.19 -9.74 11.02
CA LEU A 216 -9.69 -9.04 9.83
C LEU A 216 -9.04 -10.02 8.83
N ILE A 217 -8.17 -10.91 9.31
CA ILE A 217 -7.50 -11.93 8.50
C ILE A 217 -8.51 -12.85 7.81
N ILE A 218 -9.46 -13.38 8.58
CA ILE A 218 -10.48 -14.30 8.07
C ILE A 218 -11.32 -13.62 6.99
N ILE A 219 -11.77 -12.38 7.22
CA ILE A 219 -12.55 -11.62 6.23
C ILE A 219 -11.77 -11.40 4.95
N MET A 220 -10.51 -10.95 5.05
CA MET A 220 -9.68 -10.70 3.86
C MET A 220 -9.48 -11.96 3.04
N ILE A 221 -9.06 -13.07 3.68
CA ILE A 221 -8.79 -14.32 2.97
C ILE A 221 -10.09 -14.89 2.39
N THR A 222 -11.17 -14.94 3.17
CA THR A 222 -12.44 -15.55 2.74
C THR A 222 -13.07 -14.77 1.58
N ALA A 223 -13.16 -13.44 1.67
CA ALA A 223 -13.76 -12.62 0.62
C ALA A 223 -12.95 -12.72 -0.69
N SER A 224 -11.62 -12.66 -0.62
CA SER A 224 -10.76 -12.79 -1.79
C SER A 224 -10.81 -14.18 -2.41
N SER A 225 -10.81 -15.24 -1.59
CA SER A 225 -10.87 -16.61 -2.06
C SER A 225 -12.22 -16.95 -2.72
N LEU A 226 -13.33 -16.49 -2.14
CA LEU A 226 -14.65 -16.69 -2.73
C LEU A 226 -14.77 -16.03 -4.10
N TYR A 227 -14.27 -14.80 -4.23
CA TYR A 227 -14.22 -14.13 -5.52
C TYR A 227 -13.38 -14.89 -6.54
N ALA A 228 -12.15 -15.26 -6.16
CA ALA A 228 -11.23 -15.99 -7.03
C ALA A 228 -11.82 -17.33 -7.51
N LEU A 229 -12.45 -18.10 -6.62
CA LEU A 229 -13.07 -19.38 -6.97
C LEU A 229 -14.25 -19.22 -7.95
N ARG A 230 -15.05 -18.15 -7.80
CA ARG A 230 -16.18 -17.89 -8.69
C ARG A 230 -15.74 -17.44 -10.10
N HIS A 231 -14.70 -16.64 -10.18
CA HIS A 231 -14.27 -16.03 -11.44
C HIS A 231 -13.06 -16.71 -12.08
N TYR A 232 -12.53 -17.78 -11.49
CA TYR A 232 -11.34 -18.49 -11.96
C TYR A 232 -11.42 -18.92 -13.44
N LYS A 233 -12.57 -19.43 -13.88
CA LYS A 233 -12.76 -19.87 -15.27
C LYS A 233 -12.77 -18.71 -16.25
N GLU A 234 -13.41 -17.59 -15.91
CA GLU A 234 -13.50 -16.41 -16.77
C GLU A 234 -12.13 -15.72 -16.95
N GLU A 235 -11.29 -15.73 -15.92
CA GLU A 235 -9.96 -15.14 -16.00
C GLU A 235 -8.98 -16.04 -16.76
N SER A 236 -9.08 -17.36 -16.59
CA SER A 236 -8.27 -18.33 -17.34
C SER A 236 -8.54 -18.30 -18.84
N GLU A 237 -9.79 -18.11 -19.28
CA GLU A 237 -10.15 -17.97 -20.69
C GLU A 237 -9.62 -16.67 -21.30
N LYS A 238 -9.63 -15.57 -20.55
CA LYS A 238 -9.09 -14.29 -21.00
C LYS A 238 -7.57 -14.31 -21.18
N GLU A 239 -6.85 -14.93 -20.25
CA GLU A 239 -5.39 -15.09 -20.38
C GLU A 239 -4.99 -15.95 -21.58
N THR A 240 -5.83 -16.91 -21.98
CA THR A 240 -5.56 -17.75 -23.17
C THR A 240 -5.74 -16.95 -24.46
N VAL A 241 -6.75 -16.09 -24.53
CA VAL A 241 -7.03 -15.23 -25.71
C VAL A 241 -6.03 -14.06 -25.85
N GLU A 242 -5.46 -13.58 -24.75
CA GLU A 242 -4.48 -12.48 -24.77
C GLU A 242 -3.05 -12.97 -25.12
N ASN A 243 -2.81 -14.29 -25.05
CA ASN A 243 -1.54 -14.94 -25.39
C ASN A 243 -1.52 -15.59 -26.79
N GLU A 244 -2.63 -15.58 -27.54
CA GLU A 244 -2.74 -15.93 -28.96
C GLU A 244 -2.63 -14.68 -29.84
#